data_01787af1088f36603c035f7765df69e2
#
_entry.id   01787af1088f36603c035f7765df69e2
#
_cell.length_a   1.000
_cell.length_b   1.000
_cell.length_c   1.000
_cell.angle_alpha   90.00
_cell.angle_beta   90.00
_cell.angle_gamma   90.00
#
_symmetry.space_group_name_H-M   'P 1'
#
loop_
_entity.id
_entity.type
_entity.pdbx_description
1 polymer ?
#
loop_
_entity_poly.entity_id
_entity_poly.type
_entity_poly.pdbx_seq_one_letter_code
_entity_poly.pdbx_strand_id
1 'polypeptide(L)'
;LITLAKGIWGGTDYLPKILPRWLHEPYFQVCEYRGKVIACLKLTPLPDHVLWFEGLRVHKSYQGRGVGSLMNREIFSLAASLKARDPLLSYEFCTYYRNVESLHLTKKLGFRVIDKFITLDRRGIGRQSKPMMITDYDQSIFRLYPRYIPCGWQILHNCPETLEYLKPRIVIFETPQARYMLAGLAEKNVVLLSHPAKDLRAELPYFQYFYQPRSRYSIIYPMSYRRYRQRFLQAGFGTWENQKIFPANMLLLRLEA
;
A
#
# COMPACT_ATOMS: atom_id res chain seq x y z
N LEU A 1 -13.78 -8.63 -14.82
CA LEU A 1 -12.71 -8.01 -14.00
C LEU A 1 -12.37 -8.85 -12.76
N ILE A 2 -13.34 -9.31 -11.96
CA ILE A 2 -13.09 -10.10 -10.74
C ILE A 2 -12.27 -11.37 -11.05
N THR A 3 -12.47 -11.98 -12.22
CA THR A 3 -11.72 -13.16 -12.68
C THR A 3 -10.21 -12.88 -12.87
N LEU A 4 -9.81 -11.63 -13.09
CA LEU A 4 -8.40 -11.24 -13.20
C LEU A 4 -7.64 -11.41 -11.87
N ALA A 5 -8.34 -11.24 -10.74
CA ALA A 5 -7.77 -11.37 -9.40
C ALA A 5 -7.72 -12.84 -8.91
N LYS A 6 -8.40 -13.75 -9.62
CA LYS A 6 -8.54 -15.14 -9.18
C LYS A 6 -7.19 -15.86 -9.17
N GLY A 7 -6.79 -16.33 -7.99
CA GLY A 7 -5.52 -17.03 -7.79
C GLY A 7 -4.28 -16.12 -7.62
N ILE A 8 -4.41 -14.80 -7.78
CA ILE A 8 -3.33 -13.86 -7.48
C ILE A 8 -3.17 -13.77 -5.96
N TRP A 9 -1.93 -13.79 -5.50
CA TRP A 9 -1.58 -13.75 -4.07
C TRP A 9 -2.34 -14.82 -3.24
N GLY A 10 -2.50 -16.04 -3.79
CA GLY A 10 -3.24 -17.09 -3.10
C GLY A 10 -4.73 -16.81 -2.92
N GLY A 11 -5.32 -15.97 -3.78
CA GLY A 11 -6.73 -15.57 -3.73
C GLY A 11 -7.04 -14.40 -2.80
N THR A 12 -6.02 -13.71 -2.27
CA THR A 12 -6.16 -12.55 -1.36
C THR A 12 -5.99 -11.20 -2.07
N ASP A 13 -6.08 -11.17 -3.41
CA ASP A 13 -5.96 -9.92 -4.17
C ASP A 13 -7.03 -8.90 -3.73
N TYR A 14 -6.62 -7.66 -3.56
CA TYR A 14 -7.49 -6.57 -3.15
C TYR A 14 -8.40 -6.04 -4.27
N LEU A 15 -8.12 -6.36 -5.54
CA LEU A 15 -8.87 -5.85 -6.69
C LEU A 15 -10.39 -5.98 -6.55
N PRO A 16 -10.96 -7.13 -6.13
CA PRO A 16 -12.41 -7.24 -5.97
C PRO A 16 -13.01 -6.25 -4.98
N LYS A 17 -12.25 -5.85 -3.96
CA LYS A 17 -12.71 -4.92 -2.90
C LYS A 17 -12.67 -3.46 -3.36
N ILE A 18 -11.69 -3.09 -4.19
CA ILE A 18 -11.50 -1.72 -4.66
C ILE A 18 -12.21 -1.43 -5.99
N LEU A 19 -12.51 -2.46 -6.76
CA LEU A 19 -13.08 -2.34 -8.10
C LEU A 19 -14.35 -1.46 -8.16
N PRO A 20 -15.35 -1.59 -7.25
CA PRO A 20 -16.53 -0.73 -7.28
C PRO A 20 -16.17 0.75 -7.23
N ARG A 21 -15.14 1.12 -6.49
CA ARG A 21 -14.64 2.49 -6.42
C ARG A 21 -13.91 2.89 -7.70
N TRP A 22 -13.00 2.06 -8.22
CA TRP A 22 -12.20 2.37 -9.40
C TRP A 22 -13.04 2.55 -10.68
N LEU A 23 -14.19 1.88 -10.78
CA LEU A 23 -15.12 2.03 -11.91
C LEU A 23 -15.71 3.46 -12.02
N HIS A 24 -15.72 4.21 -10.92
CA HIS A 24 -16.21 5.58 -10.84
C HIS A 24 -15.09 6.64 -10.80
N GLU A 25 -13.84 6.21 -10.75
CA GLU A 25 -12.67 7.09 -10.72
C GLU A 25 -12.03 7.22 -12.12
N PRO A 26 -11.40 8.36 -12.44
CA PRO A 26 -10.71 8.52 -13.72
C PRO A 26 -9.51 7.57 -13.84
N TYR A 27 -9.10 7.34 -15.10
CA TYR A 27 -7.87 6.63 -15.46
C TYR A 27 -7.80 5.16 -15.01
N PHE A 28 -8.93 4.51 -14.83
CA PHE A 28 -9.00 3.05 -14.76
C PHE A 28 -9.15 2.50 -16.18
N GLN A 29 -8.16 1.72 -16.61
CA GLN A 29 -8.10 1.19 -17.97
C GLN A 29 -8.26 -0.35 -17.96
N VAL A 30 -8.90 -0.86 -18.99
CA VAL A 30 -9.05 -2.29 -19.22
C VAL A 30 -8.62 -2.65 -20.65
N CYS A 31 -8.08 -3.84 -20.82
CA CYS A 31 -7.88 -4.44 -22.12
C CYS A 31 -8.95 -5.52 -22.33
N GLU A 32 -9.66 -5.39 -23.45
CA GLU A 32 -10.67 -6.36 -23.87
C GLU A 32 -10.19 -7.15 -25.09
N TYR A 33 -10.47 -8.44 -25.11
CA TYR A 33 -10.23 -9.30 -26.24
C TYR A 33 -11.41 -10.28 -26.42
N ARG A 34 -12.04 -10.25 -27.59
CA ARG A 34 -13.22 -11.09 -27.93
C ARG A 34 -14.33 -11.03 -26.87
N GLY A 35 -14.72 -9.81 -26.47
CA GLY A 35 -15.78 -9.56 -25.48
C GLY A 35 -15.41 -9.93 -24.03
N LYS A 36 -14.12 -10.18 -23.73
CA LYS A 36 -13.67 -10.52 -22.38
C LYS A 36 -12.58 -9.55 -21.91
N VAL A 37 -12.74 -9.01 -20.72
CA VAL A 37 -11.67 -8.23 -20.09
C VAL A 37 -10.53 -9.15 -19.69
N ILE A 38 -9.36 -8.94 -20.27
CA ILE A 38 -8.15 -9.76 -20.09
C ILE A 38 -7.05 -9.07 -19.29
N ALA A 39 -7.12 -7.75 -19.12
CA ALA A 39 -6.20 -7.01 -18.26
C ALA A 39 -6.86 -5.74 -17.71
N CYS A 40 -6.30 -5.19 -16.64
CA CYS A 40 -6.61 -3.87 -16.13
C CYS A 40 -5.38 -3.20 -15.54
N LEU A 41 -5.44 -1.85 -15.43
CA LEU A 41 -4.41 -1.01 -14.82
C LEU A 41 -5.06 0.31 -14.38
N LYS A 42 -4.58 0.89 -13.29
CA LYS A 42 -5.08 2.15 -12.73
C LYS A 42 -3.95 3.15 -12.60
N LEU A 43 -4.23 4.40 -12.94
CA LEU A 43 -3.41 5.56 -12.63
C LEU A 43 -4.21 6.46 -11.67
N THR A 44 -3.66 6.73 -10.49
CA THR A 44 -4.34 7.52 -9.46
C THR A 44 -3.55 8.80 -9.20
N PRO A 45 -4.14 9.99 -9.47
CA PRO A 45 -3.56 11.24 -9.01
C PRO A 45 -3.56 11.30 -7.48
N LEU A 46 -2.40 11.60 -6.89
CA LEU A 46 -2.21 11.79 -5.46
C LEU A 46 -1.74 13.22 -5.18
N PRO A 47 -1.81 13.70 -3.92
CA PRO A 47 -1.19 14.96 -3.51
C PRO A 47 0.28 15.05 -3.91
N ASP A 48 0.82 16.28 -3.94
CA ASP A 48 2.21 16.58 -4.27
C ASP A 48 2.63 16.10 -5.67
N HIS A 49 1.77 16.34 -6.67
CA HIS A 49 2.05 16.05 -8.08
C HIS A 49 2.48 14.60 -8.33
N VAL A 50 1.86 13.62 -7.67
CA VAL A 50 2.16 12.20 -7.88
C VAL A 50 1.11 11.54 -8.76
N LEU A 51 1.55 10.86 -9.82
CA LEU A 51 0.76 9.88 -10.55
C LEU A 51 1.15 8.48 -10.06
N TRP A 52 0.22 7.85 -9.34
CA TRP A 52 0.40 6.55 -8.72
C TRP A 52 -0.06 5.43 -9.64
N PHE A 53 0.86 4.56 -10.03
CA PHE A 53 0.58 3.38 -10.85
C PHE A 53 0.19 2.21 -9.95
N GLU A 54 -0.98 1.62 -10.19
CA GLU A 54 -1.48 0.52 -9.39
C GLU A 54 -2.39 -0.44 -10.17
N GLY A 55 -2.57 -1.64 -9.67
CA GLY A 55 -3.61 -2.55 -10.15
C GLY A 55 -3.34 -3.24 -11.48
N LEU A 56 -2.10 -3.23 -12.01
CA LEU A 56 -1.82 -4.03 -13.21
C LEU A 56 -2.11 -5.51 -12.96
N ARG A 57 -3.08 -6.02 -13.68
CA ARG A 57 -3.48 -7.42 -13.69
C ARG A 57 -3.65 -7.90 -15.12
N VAL A 58 -3.09 -9.06 -15.43
CA VAL A 58 -3.28 -9.75 -16.71
C VAL A 58 -3.81 -11.14 -16.42
N HIS A 59 -4.90 -11.50 -17.07
CA HIS A 59 -5.50 -12.83 -16.94
C HIS A 59 -4.47 -13.93 -17.26
N LYS A 60 -4.41 -14.98 -16.43
CA LYS A 60 -3.38 -16.02 -16.48
C LYS A 60 -3.15 -16.59 -17.89
N SER A 61 -4.21 -16.84 -18.64
CA SER A 61 -4.14 -17.38 -20.01
C SER A 61 -3.57 -16.41 -21.04
N TYR A 62 -3.38 -15.15 -20.68
CA TYR A 62 -2.85 -14.09 -21.56
C TYR A 62 -1.51 -13.52 -21.07
N GLN A 63 -0.98 -14.03 -19.97
CA GLN A 63 0.37 -13.70 -19.51
C GLN A 63 1.42 -14.23 -20.50
N GLY A 64 2.59 -13.59 -20.55
CA GLY A 64 3.66 -13.92 -21.50
C GLY A 64 3.38 -13.54 -22.96
N ARG A 65 2.21 -12.93 -23.28
CA ARG A 65 1.80 -12.56 -24.64
C ARG A 65 1.90 -11.04 -24.92
N GLY A 66 2.66 -10.32 -24.14
CA GLY A 66 2.85 -8.87 -24.33
C GLY A 66 1.72 -7.98 -23.81
N VAL A 67 0.61 -8.54 -23.28
CA VAL A 67 -0.55 -7.74 -22.80
C VAL A 67 -0.17 -6.76 -21.70
N GLY A 68 0.67 -7.15 -20.73
CA GLY A 68 1.16 -6.24 -19.68
C GLY A 68 2.00 -5.09 -20.25
N SER A 69 2.83 -5.35 -21.26
CA SER A 69 3.63 -4.32 -21.95
C SER A 69 2.73 -3.37 -22.74
N LEU A 70 1.68 -3.89 -23.38
CA LEU A 70 0.68 -3.06 -24.04
C LEU A 70 0.00 -2.12 -23.05
N MET A 71 -0.51 -2.66 -21.93
CA MET A 71 -1.18 -1.86 -20.89
C MET A 71 -0.25 -0.76 -20.34
N ASN A 72 1.02 -1.10 -20.10
CA ASN A 72 1.99 -0.10 -19.66
C ASN A 72 2.23 0.99 -20.69
N ARG A 73 2.38 0.65 -21.99
CA ARG A 73 2.55 1.66 -23.04
C ARG A 73 1.37 2.64 -23.06
N GLU A 74 0.15 2.14 -23.02
CA GLU A 74 -1.05 2.98 -23.05
C GLU A 74 -1.16 3.89 -21.81
N ILE A 75 -0.88 3.34 -20.61
CA ILE A 75 -0.95 4.15 -19.38
C ILE A 75 0.19 5.19 -19.33
N PHE A 76 1.38 4.89 -19.85
CA PHE A 76 2.47 5.85 -19.96
C PHE A 76 2.17 6.95 -20.97
N SER A 77 1.50 6.65 -22.09
CA SER A 77 1.01 7.66 -23.03
C SER A 77 0.03 8.61 -22.34
N LEU A 78 -0.92 8.09 -21.58
CA LEU A 78 -1.82 8.90 -20.76
C LEU A 78 -1.05 9.73 -19.71
N ALA A 79 -0.14 9.11 -18.97
CA ALA A 79 0.66 9.81 -17.95
C ALA A 79 1.50 10.94 -18.56
N ALA A 80 2.09 10.72 -19.74
CA ALA A 80 2.82 11.76 -20.48
C ALA A 80 1.91 12.93 -20.89
N SER A 81 0.69 12.66 -21.33
CA SER A 81 -0.28 13.72 -21.66
C SER A 81 -0.70 14.54 -20.44
N LEU A 82 -0.77 13.91 -19.26
CA LEU A 82 -1.02 14.59 -17.99
C LEU A 82 0.20 15.42 -17.57
N LYS A 83 1.42 14.86 -17.68
CA LYS A 83 2.66 15.56 -17.36
C LYS A 83 2.90 16.79 -18.26
N ALA A 84 2.44 16.77 -19.51
CA ALA A 84 2.49 17.94 -20.38
C ALA A 84 1.65 19.12 -19.86
N ARG A 85 0.62 18.85 -19.03
CA ARG A 85 -0.23 19.86 -18.37
C ARG A 85 0.27 20.26 -16.99
N ASP A 86 0.96 19.35 -16.31
CA ASP A 86 1.59 19.55 -15.00
C ASP A 86 3.01 18.95 -15.04
N PRO A 87 4.04 19.74 -15.39
CA PRO A 87 5.42 19.29 -15.51
C PRO A 87 6.02 18.74 -14.20
N LEU A 88 5.45 19.09 -13.04
CA LEU A 88 5.91 18.64 -11.73
C LEU A 88 5.52 17.18 -11.43
N LEU A 89 4.60 16.60 -12.22
CA LEU A 89 4.14 15.22 -11.98
C LEU A 89 5.29 14.22 -11.95
N SER A 90 5.35 13.45 -10.87
CA SER A 90 6.21 12.30 -10.69
C SER A 90 5.43 10.99 -10.86
N TYR A 91 6.09 9.94 -11.31
CA TYR A 91 5.49 8.63 -11.55
C TYR A 91 5.98 7.66 -10.50
N GLU A 92 5.05 7.15 -9.68
CA GLU A 92 5.40 6.31 -8.54
C GLU A 92 4.48 5.09 -8.42
N PHE A 93 4.99 4.07 -7.76
CA PHE A 93 4.22 2.91 -7.32
C PHE A 93 4.92 2.19 -6.17
N CYS A 94 4.17 1.32 -5.47
CA CYS A 94 4.72 0.45 -4.46
C CYS A 94 4.56 -1.02 -4.86
N THR A 95 5.57 -1.83 -4.54
CA THR A 95 5.49 -3.26 -4.79
C THR A 95 6.17 -4.07 -3.68
N TYR A 96 5.78 -5.33 -3.61
CA TYR A 96 6.41 -6.30 -2.73
C TYR A 96 7.79 -6.71 -3.27
N TYR A 97 8.79 -6.82 -2.43
CA TYR A 97 10.18 -7.05 -2.84
C TYR A 97 10.42 -8.37 -3.62
N ARG A 98 9.50 -9.32 -3.54
CA ARG A 98 9.51 -10.58 -4.31
C ARG A 98 8.57 -10.58 -5.52
N ASN A 99 7.97 -9.47 -5.84
CA ASN A 99 7.23 -9.33 -7.09
C ASN A 99 8.22 -9.14 -8.25
N VAL A 100 8.88 -10.26 -8.61
CA VAL A 100 10.01 -10.28 -9.56
C VAL A 100 9.55 -9.76 -10.93
N GLU A 101 8.35 -10.13 -11.37
CA GLU A 101 7.79 -9.69 -12.65
C GLU A 101 7.62 -8.17 -12.69
N SER A 102 7.03 -7.58 -11.64
CA SER A 102 6.86 -6.14 -11.54
C SER A 102 8.22 -5.42 -11.48
N LEU A 103 9.14 -5.91 -10.64
CA LEU A 103 10.47 -5.31 -10.49
C LEU A 103 11.30 -5.39 -11.78
N HIS A 104 11.21 -6.50 -12.52
CA HIS A 104 11.90 -6.64 -13.80
C HIS A 104 11.34 -5.69 -14.86
N LEU A 105 10.02 -5.62 -14.96
CA LEU A 105 9.35 -4.73 -15.91
C LEU A 105 9.66 -3.25 -15.62
N THR A 106 9.54 -2.84 -14.37
CA THR A 106 9.73 -1.44 -13.97
C THR A 106 11.19 -0.99 -14.01
N LYS A 107 12.14 -1.90 -13.74
CA LYS A 107 13.56 -1.64 -13.95
C LYS A 107 13.87 -1.31 -15.41
N LYS A 108 13.29 -2.05 -16.36
CA LYS A 108 13.43 -1.75 -17.81
C LYS A 108 12.84 -0.40 -18.20
N LEU A 109 11.84 0.08 -17.48
CA LEU A 109 11.21 1.38 -17.68
C LEU A 109 11.94 2.53 -16.98
N GLY A 110 13.03 2.26 -16.23
CA GLY A 110 13.82 3.29 -15.55
C GLY A 110 13.39 3.61 -14.12
N PHE A 111 12.43 2.86 -13.55
CA PHE A 111 12.07 3.05 -12.14
C PHE A 111 13.19 2.62 -11.19
N ARG A 112 13.38 3.41 -10.14
CA ARG A 112 14.32 3.12 -9.05
C ARG A 112 13.64 3.12 -7.70
N VAL A 113 14.16 2.30 -6.79
CA VAL A 113 13.70 2.27 -5.39
C VAL A 113 14.18 3.52 -4.68
N ILE A 114 13.24 4.36 -4.23
CA ILE A 114 13.51 5.62 -3.53
C ILE A 114 13.28 5.55 -2.03
N ASP A 115 12.42 4.62 -1.56
CA ASP A 115 12.24 4.36 -0.13
C ASP A 115 11.75 2.92 0.12
N LYS A 116 11.80 2.49 1.39
CA LYS A 116 11.50 1.13 1.81
C LYS A 116 10.77 1.12 3.15
N PHE A 117 9.77 0.24 3.26
CA PHE A 117 9.01 0.03 4.49
C PHE A 117 9.01 -1.45 4.88
N ILE A 118 8.63 -1.73 6.11
CA ILE A 118 8.42 -3.09 6.60
C ILE A 118 6.93 -3.24 6.86
N THR A 119 6.33 -4.26 6.27
CA THR A 119 4.97 -4.71 6.58
C THR A 119 5.02 -6.11 7.17
N LEU A 120 4.33 -6.33 8.27
CA LEU A 120 4.21 -7.61 8.94
C LEU A 120 2.73 -7.91 9.20
N ASP A 121 2.36 -9.15 9.01
CA ASP A 121 1.00 -9.62 9.17
C ASP A 121 0.82 -10.41 10.47
N ARG A 122 -0.40 -10.35 10.98
CA ARG A 122 -0.81 -11.14 12.12
C ARG A 122 -2.27 -11.61 11.96
N ARG A 123 -2.56 -12.78 12.48
CA ARG A 123 -3.94 -13.21 12.70
C ARG A 123 -4.48 -12.57 13.96
N GLY A 124 -5.68 -12.03 13.90
CA GLY A 124 -6.35 -11.39 15.02
C GLY A 124 -6.62 -12.32 16.18
N ILE A 125 -6.83 -11.74 17.34
CA ILE A 125 -7.23 -12.40 18.60
C ILE A 125 -8.70 -12.11 18.89
N GLY A 126 -9.33 -12.85 19.79
CA GLY A 126 -10.75 -12.63 20.13
C GLY A 126 -10.99 -11.45 21.09
N ARG A 127 -9.97 -11.02 21.83
CA ARG A 127 -10.08 -9.93 22.81
C ARG A 127 -9.94 -8.56 22.14
N GLN A 128 -10.82 -7.63 22.52
CA GLN A 128 -10.81 -6.25 22.02
C GLN A 128 -10.73 -5.26 23.19
N SER A 129 -10.07 -4.14 22.98
CA SER A 129 -10.03 -2.99 23.87
C SER A 129 -10.21 -1.73 23.04
N LYS A 130 -11.07 -0.81 23.47
CA LYS A 130 -11.29 0.45 22.77
C LYS A 130 -10.09 1.37 22.97
N PRO A 131 -9.40 1.81 21.90
CA PRO A 131 -8.32 2.78 22.01
C PRO A 131 -8.87 4.21 22.16
N MET A 132 -8.02 5.14 22.55
CA MET A 132 -8.33 6.56 22.51
C MET A 132 -8.18 7.06 21.06
N MET A 133 -9.25 7.67 20.53
CA MET A 133 -9.23 8.28 19.20
C MET A 133 -8.62 9.67 19.27
N ILE A 134 -7.78 10.03 18.32
CA ILE A 134 -7.20 11.36 18.16
C ILE A 134 -7.85 12.01 16.95
N THR A 135 -8.60 13.08 17.19
CA THR A 135 -9.34 13.80 16.14
C THR A 135 -8.72 15.14 15.78
N ASP A 136 -7.92 15.70 16.69
CA ASP A 136 -7.19 16.94 16.45
C ASP A 136 -5.70 16.66 16.36
N TYR A 137 -5.14 16.88 15.17
CA TYR A 137 -3.73 16.64 14.86
C TYR A 137 -3.28 17.45 13.65
N ASP A 138 -2.00 17.77 13.63
CA ASP A 138 -1.32 18.46 12.54
C ASP A 138 -0.29 17.55 11.84
N GLN A 139 0.50 18.10 10.93
CA GLN A 139 1.50 17.39 10.15
C GLN A 139 2.57 16.70 11.02
N SER A 140 2.84 17.20 12.23
CA SER A 140 3.85 16.63 13.13
C SER A 140 3.52 15.20 13.58
N ILE A 141 2.26 14.78 13.45
CA ILE A 141 1.84 13.39 13.71
C ILE A 141 2.65 12.39 12.88
N PHE A 142 3.10 12.79 11.68
CA PHE A 142 3.86 11.98 10.75
C PHE A 142 5.38 12.11 10.89
N ARG A 143 5.89 12.59 12.03
CA ARG A 143 7.33 12.79 12.27
C ARG A 143 8.23 11.56 12.03
N LEU A 144 7.67 10.34 12.11
CA LEU A 144 8.38 9.10 11.76
C LEU A 144 8.60 8.91 10.25
N TYR A 145 7.88 9.67 9.46
CA TYR A 145 7.82 9.58 8.01
C TYR A 145 8.19 10.93 7.38
N PRO A 146 9.44 11.37 7.48
CA PRO A 146 9.83 12.74 7.10
C PRO A 146 9.63 13.02 5.60
N ARG A 147 9.59 11.99 4.76
CA ARG A 147 9.39 12.15 3.31
C ARG A 147 8.14 11.45 2.80
N TYR A 148 7.85 10.25 3.27
CA TYR A 148 6.83 9.38 2.69
C TYR A 148 6.00 8.70 3.77
N ILE A 149 4.68 8.81 3.68
CA ILE A 149 3.69 8.26 4.62
C ILE A 149 3.02 7.03 4.00
N PRO A 150 3.14 5.83 4.57
CA PRO A 150 2.43 4.66 4.07
C PRO A 150 0.93 4.73 4.42
N CYS A 151 0.09 4.60 3.42
CA CYS A 151 -1.35 4.44 3.54
C CYS A 151 -1.77 3.08 2.98
N GLY A 152 -1.45 1.99 3.68
CA GLY A 152 -1.46 0.65 3.12
C GLY A 152 -0.39 0.50 2.04
N TRP A 153 -0.77 -0.02 0.88
CA TRP A 153 0.13 -0.17 -0.28
C TRP A 153 0.24 1.09 -1.14
N GLN A 154 -0.42 2.17 -0.78
CA GLN A 154 -0.25 3.49 -1.37
C GLN A 154 0.66 4.32 -0.46
N ILE A 155 1.67 4.95 -1.03
CA ILE A 155 2.63 5.77 -0.29
C ILE A 155 2.45 7.22 -0.75
N LEU A 156 2.32 8.13 0.20
CA LEU A 156 2.12 9.55 -0.07
C LEU A 156 3.34 10.36 0.38
N HIS A 157 3.59 11.47 -0.28
CA HIS A 157 4.59 12.43 0.18
C HIS A 157 4.12 13.11 1.46
N ASN A 158 5.03 13.38 2.40
CA ASN A 158 4.71 14.10 3.62
C ASN A 158 4.69 15.62 3.37
N CYS A 159 3.56 16.12 2.91
CA CYS A 159 3.28 17.53 2.63
C CYS A 159 1.90 17.95 3.19
N PRO A 160 1.59 19.25 3.31
CA PRO A 160 0.31 19.72 3.84
C PRO A 160 -0.90 19.18 3.10
N GLU A 161 -0.84 19.09 1.78
CA GLU A 161 -1.91 18.59 0.93
C GLU A 161 -2.23 17.11 1.24
N THR A 162 -1.21 16.33 1.61
CA THR A 162 -1.37 14.95 2.04
C THR A 162 -2.11 14.85 3.37
N LEU A 163 -1.89 15.76 4.31
CA LEU A 163 -2.63 15.79 5.55
C LEU A 163 -4.13 15.97 5.27
N GLU A 164 -4.49 16.95 4.46
CA GLU A 164 -5.90 17.21 4.08
C GLU A 164 -6.50 16.02 3.32
N TYR A 165 -5.73 15.41 2.43
CA TYR A 165 -6.15 14.21 1.72
C TYR A 165 -6.39 13.02 2.67
N LEU A 166 -5.57 12.86 3.70
CA LEU A 166 -5.64 11.72 4.64
C LEU A 166 -6.72 11.90 5.71
N LYS A 167 -6.99 13.11 6.21
CA LYS A 167 -7.95 13.38 7.30
C LYS A 167 -9.27 12.59 7.18
N PRO A 168 -9.98 12.59 6.04
CA PRO A 168 -11.24 11.84 5.90
C PRO A 168 -11.05 10.33 5.67
N ARG A 169 -9.81 9.82 5.53
CA ARG A 169 -9.50 8.46 5.09
C ARG A 169 -8.86 7.59 6.14
N ILE A 170 -8.32 8.20 7.19
CA ILE A 170 -7.57 7.53 8.25
C ILE A 170 -8.25 7.67 9.59
N VAL A 171 -7.86 6.81 10.53
CA VAL A 171 -8.19 6.94 11.94
C VAL A 171 -6.88 6.96 12.70
N ILE A 172 -6.64 7.99 13.50
CA ILE A 172 -5.50 8.03 14.42
C ILE A 172 -5.97 7.63 15.80
N PHE A 173 -5.21 6.77 16.44
CA PHE A 173 -5.53 6.28 17.78
C PHE A 173 -4.29 6.09 18.63
N GLU A 174 -4.49 6.16 19.92
CA GLU A 174 -3.47 6.01 20.93
C GLU A 174 -3.83 4.87 21.90
N THR A 175 -2.84 4.11 22.26
CA THR A 175 -2.86 3.12 23.31
C THR A 175 -2.08 3.66 24.50
N PRO A 176 -2.03 3.01 25.66
CA PRO A 176 -1.21 3.46 26.79
C PRO A 176 0.28 3.61 26.49
N GLN A 177 0.80 2.95 25.44
CA GLN A 177 2.24 2.93 25.17
C GLN A 177 2.66 3.54 23.83
N ALA A 178 1.76 3.68 22.87
CA ALA A 178 2.14 4.08 21.53
C ALA A 178 0.98 4.67 20.72
N ARG A 179 1.32 5.35 19.63
CA ARG A 179 0.37 5.98 18.70
C ARG A 179 0.42 5.33 17.34
N TYR A 180 -0.74 5.17 16.73
CA TYR A 180 -0.93 4.47 15.48
C TYR A 180 -1.93 5.18 14.58
N MET A 181 -1.85 4.86 13.29
CA MET A 181 -2.84 5.22 12.29
C MET A 181 -3.43 3.95 11.69
N LEU A 182 -4.73 3.94 11.47
CA LEU A 182 -5.40 2.94 10.66
C LEU A 182 -5.59 3.52 9.25
N ALA A 183 -4.90 2.98 8.26
CA ALA A 183 -4.85 3.51 6.91
C ALA A 183 -4.87 2.43 5.84
N GLY A 184 -5.32 2.79 4.64
CA GLY A 184 -5.38 1.93 3.46
C GLY A 184 -6.73 2.02 2.75
N LEU A 185 -6.73 1.79 1.45
CA LEU A 185 -7.92 1.96 0.60
C LEU A 185 -8.83 0.73 0.61
N ALA A 186 -8.29 -0.41 0.23
CA ALA A 186 -9.03 -1.68 0.15
C ALA A 186 -9.03 -2.45 1.46
N GLU A 187 -7.93 -2.38 2.18
CA GLU A 187 -7.72 -3.01 3.48
C GLU A 187 -7.05 -2.02 4.41
N LYS A 188 -7.59 -1.87 5.60
CA LYS A 188 -6.98 -1.03 6.62
C LYS A 188 -5.76 -1.75 7.20
N ASN A 189 -4.67 -1.01 7.36
CA ASN A 189 -3.44 -1.47 7.98
C ASN A 189 -3.14 -0.59 9.19
N VAL A 190 -2.54 -1.17 10.21
CA VAL A 190 -2.00 -0.40 11.33
C VAL A 190 -0.67 0.20 10.89
N VAL A 191 -0.52 1.51 11.01
CA VAL A 191 0.72 2.23 10.70
C VAL A 191 1.26 2.82 11.99
N LEU A 192 2.53 2.58 12.28
CA LEU A 192 3.19 3.06 13.48
C LEU A 192 3.45 4.57 13.39
N LEU A 193 3.00 5.36 14.35
CA LEU A 193 3.21 6.82 14.40
C LEU A 193 4.14 7.28 15.53
N SER A 194 4.53 6.38 16.43
CA SER A 194 5.45 6.67 17.53
C SER A 194 6.47 5.54 17.70
N HIS A 195 7.31 5.59 18.72
CA HIS A 195 8.10 4.41 19.11
C HIS A 195 7.16 3.25 19.45
N PRO A 196 7.46 2.02 18.97
CA PRO A 196 6.63 0.86 19.28
C PRO A 196 6.67 0.56 20.78
N ALA A 197 5.54 0.14 21.31
CA ALA A 197 5.39 -0.29 22.69
C ALA A 197 6.49 -1.26 23.12
N LYS A 198 6.90 -1.20 24.37
CA LYS A 198 7.85 -2.17 24.94
C LYS A 198 7.25 -3.58 24.89
N ASP A 199 5.99 -3.73 25.30
CA ASP A 199 5.21 -4.96 25.18
C ASP A 199 4.12 -4.78 24.11
N LEU A 200 4.42 -5.20 22.89
CA LEU A 200 3.46 -5.18 21.77
C LEU A 200 2.30 -6.18 21.95
N ARG A 201 2.42 -7.18 22.83
CA ARG A 201 1.30 -8.10 23.10
C ARG A 201 0.16 -7.38 23.82
N ALA A 202 0.50 -6.44 24.70
CA ALA A 202 -0.49 -5.59 25.36
C ALA A 202 -1.26 -4.66 24.41
N GLU A 203 -0.70 -4.36 23.23
CA GLU A 203 -1.32 -3.52 22.19
C GLU A 203 -2.34 -4.26 21.32
N LEU A 204 -2.23 -5.59 21.24
CA LEU A 204 -3.05 -6.38 20.30
C LEU A 204 -4.56 -6.25 20.50
N PRO A 205 -5.10 -6.14 21.73
CA PRO A 205 -6.54 -5.91 21.93
C PRO A 205 -7.03 -4.59 21.31
N TYR A 206 -6.19 -3.54 21.30
CA TYR A 206 -6.52 -2.24 20.71
C TYR A 206 -6.53 -2.30 19.19
N PHE A 207 -5.58 -3.02 18.57
CA PHE A 207 -5.61 -3.26 17.12
C PHE A 207 -6.84 -4.08 16.74
N GLN A 208 -7.16 -5.12 17.51
CA GLN A 208 -8.32 -5.99 17.26
C GLN A 208 -9.66 -5.25 17.29
N TYR A 209 -9.75 -4.10 17.95
CA TYR A 209 -10.95 -3.27 17.97
C TYR A 209 -11.44 -2.89 16.55
N PHE A 210 -10.52 -2.75 15.59
CA PHE A 210 -10.82 -2.33 14.23
C PHE A 210 -11.06 -3.49 13.25
N TYR A 211 -10.90 -4.74 13.70
CA TYR A 211 -10.95 -5.90 12.80
C TYR A 211 -11.90 -6.97 13.33
N GLN A 212 -12.50 -7.69 12.39
CA GLN A 212 -13.29 -8.86 12.75
C GLN A 212 -12.43 -9.90 13.51
N PRO A 213 -13.01 -10.63 14.46
CA PRO A 213 -12.30 -11.70 15.17
C PRO A 213 -11.63 -12.66 14.18
N ARG A 214 -10.36 -13.01 14.45
CA ARG A 214 -9.54 -13.93 13.65
C ARG A 214 -9.22 -13.47 12.21
N SER A 215 -9.63 -12.26 11.79
CA SER A 215 -9.17 -11.70 10.52
C SER A 215 -7.66 -11.45 10.55
N ARG A 216 -7.02 -11.40 9.38
CA ARG A 216 -5.64 -10.92 9.27
C ARG A 216 -5.62 -9.39 9.24
N TYR A 217 -4.58 -8.82 9.81
CA TYR A 217 -4.25 -7.42 9.67
C TYR A 217 -2.74 -7.23 9.63
N SER A 218 -2.30 -6.13 9.05
CA SER A 218 -0.89 -5.82 8.88
C SER A 218 -0.50 -4.60 9.70
N ILE A 219 0.77 -4.57 10.15
CA ILE A 219 1.40 -3.37 10.70
C ILE A 219 2.51 -2.92 9.75
N ILE A 220 2.57 -1.59 9.49
CA ILE A 220 3.56 -0.96 8.63
C ILE A 220 4.39 0.01 9.44
N TYR A 221 5.71 0.00 9.23
CA TYR A 221 6.63 0.91 9.88
C TYR A 221 7.86 1.19 9.01
N PRO A 222 8.57 2.33 9.21
CA PRO A 222 9.70 2.70 8.36
C PRO A 222 10.94 1.83 8.64
N MET A 223 11.82 1.73 7.66
CA MET A 223 13.08 0.98 7.78
C MET A 223 13.98 1.42 8.93
N SER A 224 13.94 2.71 9.29
CA SER A 224 14.67 3.24 10.45
C SER A 224 14.32 2.53 11.77
N TYR A 225 13.14 1.92 11.83
CA TYR A 225 12.64 1.15 12.98
C TYR A 225 12.89 -0.37 12.88
N ARG A 226 13.68 -0.82 11.92
CA ARG A 226 14.08 -2.23 11.77
C ARG A 226 14.61 -2.87 13.06
N ARG A 227 15.28 -2.11 13.91
CA ARG A 227 15.79 -2.56 15.21
C ARG A 227 14.70 -3.12 16.14
N TYR A 228 13.45 -2.68 16.00
CA TYR A 228 12.33 -3.14 16.84
C TYR A 228 11.64 -4.41 16.33
N ARG A 229 12.11 -4.96 15.22
CA ARG A 229 11.52 -6.12 14.57
C ARG A 229 11.25 -7.29 15.53
N GLN A 230 12.17 -7.58 16.45
CA GLN A 230 12.01 -8.67 17.41
C GLN A 230 10.77 -8.50 18.29
N ARG A 231 10.40 -7.29 18.68
CA ARG A 231 9.17 -7.02 19.45
C ARG A 231 7.91 -7.42 18.65
N PHE A 232 7.90 -7.13 17.35
CA PHE A 232 6.78 -7.52 16.48
C PHE A 232 6.72 -9.04 16.31
N LEU A 233 7.85 -9.72 16.12
CA LEU A 233 7.90 -11.17 16.00
C LEU A 233 7.45 -11.86 17.31
N GLN A 234 7.90 -11.37 18.46
CA GLN A 234 7.48 -11.88 19.79
C GLN A 234 5.98 -11.67 20.02
N ALA A 235 5.39 -10.61 19.47
CA ALA A 235 3.96 -10.39 19.49
C ALA A 235 3.19 -11.22 18.44
N GLY A 236 3.86 -12.10 17.70
CA GLY A 236 3.27 -13.02 16.72
C GLY A 236 2.98 -12.41 15.35
N PHE A 237 3.59 -11.26 15.04
CA PHE A 237 3.64 -10.77 13.68
C PHE A 237 4.69 -11.53 12.87
N GLY A 238 4.44 -11.73 11.60
CA GLY A 238 5.38 -12.37 10.68
C GLY A 238 5.26 -11.79 9.29
N THR A 239 6.12 -12.22 8.38
CA THR A 239 5.85 -11.96 6.98
C THR A 239 4.75 -12.90 6.50
N TRP A 240 4.11 -12.47 5.46
CA TRP A 240 3.19 -13.25 4.64
C TRP A 240 3.69 -14.68 4.31
N GLU A 241 5.02 -14.83 4.11
CA GLU A 241 5.67 -16.08 3.75
C GLU A 241 6.31 -16.80 4.96
N ASN A 242 5.95 -16.43 6.18
CA ASN A 242 6.54 -16.95 7.42
C ASN A 242 8.08 -16.85 7.51
N GLN A 243 8.67 -15.87 6.84
CA GLN A 243 10.12 -15.67 6.88
C GLN A 243 10.56 -14.98 8.18
N LYS A 244 11.62 -15.50 8.79
CA LYS A 244 12.20 -14.96 10.02
C LYS A 244 13.21 -13.82 9.79
N ILE A 245 13.74 -13.68 8.58
CA ILE A 245 14.76 -12.68 8.23
C ILE A 245 14.25 -11.85 7.06
N PHE A 246 14.20 -10.52 7.21
CA PHE A 246 13.65 -9.66 6.17
C PHE A 246 14.58 -8.55 5.76
N PRO A 247 14.75 -8.35 4.46
CA PRO A 247 14.90 -7.00 3.93
C PRO A 247 13.58 -6.22 4.12
N ALA A 248 13.59 -4.92 3.85
CA ALA A 248 12.34 -4.21 3.65
C ALA A 248 11.53 -4.93 2.57
N ASN A 249 10.28 -5.22 2.86
CA ASN A 249 9.45 -6.02 1.97
C ASN A 249 8.45 -5.20 1.16
N MET A 250 8.36 -3.91 1.42
CA MET A 250 7.52 -2.94 0.73
C MET A 250 8.41 -1.85 0.13
N LEU A 251 8.48 -1.78 -1.19
CA LEU A 251 9.39 -0.91 -1.94
C LEU A 251 8.60 0.19 -2.63
N LEU A 252 8.96 1.45 -2.36
CA LEU A 252 8.49 2.61 -3.12
C LEU A 252 9.45 2.86 -4.28
N LEU A 253 8.91 2.95 -5.48
CA LEU A 253 9.68 3.20 -6.69
C LEU A 253 9.18 4.46 -7.39
N ARG A 254 10.11 5.21 -7.98
CA ARG A 254 9.85 6.38 -8.81
C ARG A 254 10.57 6.23 -10.16
N LEU A 255 9.93 6.67 -11.23
CA LEU A 255 10.57 6.85 -12.52
C LEU A 255 11.42 8.12 -12.45
N GLU A 256 12.72 7.98 -12.65
CA GLU A 256 13.61 9.13 -12.82
C GLU A 256 13.39 9.73 -14.22
N ALA A 257 13.20 11.05 -14.25
CA ALA A 257 13.01 11.84 -15.48
C ALA A 257 14.30 11.90 -16.28
#